data_2bd0d5e55d0d23ad1a574f30f3092136
#
_entry.id   2bd0d5e55d0d23ad1a574f30f3092136
#
_cell.length_a   1.000
_cell.length_b   1.000
_cell.length_c   1.000
_cell.angle_alpha   90.00
_cell.angle_beta   90.00
_cell.angle_gamma   90.00
#
_symmetry.space_group_name_H-M   'P 1'
#
loop_
_entity.id
_entity.type
_entity.pdbx_description
1 polymer ?
#
loop_
_entity_poly.entity_id
_entity_poly.type
_entity_poly.pdbx_seq_one_letter_code
_entity_poly.pdbx_strand_id
1 'polypeptide(L)'
;MARRALTTTAAAFATTAALLLTACGGGGDSSSDDIKGAGNSSGSPSASASPSAGSEVKRPVIKLPSSFQLTFENWTSSDPVEQAVLNDGKEQLRAGYEAIIENDPESKDRAFYDTKNGFLQSQQWIRTYTDKNLTVIGKLPVFDPKVILSKDKAAASLSYCTDESKASTRNRKTGEVKGNPAGTDPEVLYVISMGKNAQGVWQAVSARSERGGCAK
;
A
#
# COMPACT_ATOMS: atom_id res chain seq x y z
N MET A 1 -28.39 22.65 -40.36
CA MET A 1 -29.62 22.88 -39.59
C MET A 1 -30.31 21.56 -39.40
N ALA A 2 -30.27 20.97 -38.20
CA ALA A 2 -31.22 20.00 -37.67
C ALA A 2 -30.87 19.75 -36.21
N ARG A 3 -31.64 20.34 -35.30
CA ARG A 3 -31.57 20.09 -33.84
C ARG A 3 -32.36 18.80 -33.56
N ARG A 4 -31.77 17.82 -32.90
CA ARG A 4 -32.50 16.71 -32.30
C ARG A 4 -32.49 16.88 -30.78
N ALA A 5 -33.69 17.00 -30.24
CA ALA A 5 -34.02 17.04 -28.83
C ALA A 5 -33.87 15.64 -28.23
N LEU A 6 -33.22 15.55 -27.07
CA LEU A 6 -33.17 14.35 -26.24
C LEU A 6 -34.16 14.50 -25.09
N THR A 7 -35.14 13.63 -25.06
CA THR A 7 -36.14 13.48 -24.00
C THR A 7 -35.54 12.74 -22.82
N THR A 8 -35.61 13.37 -21.65
CA THR A 8 -35.27 12.76 -20.34
C THR A 8 -36.47 11.98 -19.82
N THR A 9 -36.27 10.69 -19.53
CA THR A 9 -37.23 9.86 -18.77
C THR A 9 -36.69 9.65 -17.35
N ALA A 10 -37.38 10.21 -16.38
CA ALA A 10 -37.15 9.97 -14.96
C ALA A 10 -37.94 8.72 -14.52
N ALA A 11 -37.28 7.74 -13.96
CA ALA A 11 -37.92 6.61 -13.30
C ALA A 11 -37.62 6.67 -11.81
N ALA A 12 -38.64 6.94 -11.01
CA ALA A 12 -38.61 6.90 -9.57
C ALA A 12 -38.89 5.46 -9.09
N PHE A 13 -38.02 4.89 -8.28
CA PHE A 13 -38.31 3.68 -7.49
C PHE A 13 -38.30 4.03 -6.01
N ALA A 14 -39.48 3.97 -5.42
CA ALA A 14 -39.70 3.95 -3.99
C ALA A 14 -39.62 2.48 -3.52
N THR A 15 -38.80 2.17 -2.53
CA THR A 15 -38.85 0.91 -1.80
C THR A 15 -38.85 1.14 -0.30
N THR A 16 -39.88 0.62 0.27
CA THR A 16 -40.31 0.63 1.66
C THR A 16 -39.37 -0.17 2.58
N ALA A 17 -39.05 0.42 3.72
CA ALA A 17 -38.35 -0.22 4.84
C ALA A 17 -39.32 -1.11 5.64
N ALA A 18 -38.93 -2.32 5.95
CA ALA A 18 -39.55 -3.16 6.96
C ALA A 18 -38.59 -3.40 8.13
N LEU A 19 -38.94 -2.85 9.27
CA LEU A 19 -38.31 -3.06 10.57
C LEU A 19 -38.87 -4.34 11.18
N LEU A 20 -38.04 -5.30 11.56
CA LEU A 20 -38.41 -6.41 12.44
C LEU A 20 -37.54 -6.32 13.70
N LEU A 21 -38.17 -5.81 14.76
CA LEU A 21 -37.72 -5.98 16.14
C LEU A 21 -38.24 -7.34 16.65
N THR A 22 -37.34 -8.20 17.09
CA THR A 22 -37.69 -9.31 17.98
C THR A 22 -36.93 -9.16 19.28
N ALA A 23 -37.66 -8.73 20.29
CA ALA A 23 -37.31 -8.86 21.70
C ALA A 23 -37.73 -10.25 22.17
N CYS A 24 -36.89 -10.97 22.89
CA CYS A 24 -37.30 -12.07 23.75
C CYS A 24 -36.55 -11.99 25.05
N GLY A 25 -37.31 -11.67 26.09
CA GLY A 25 -36.92 -11.72 27.47
C GLY A 25 -37.36 -13.04 28.12
N GLY A 26 -36.88 -13.32 29.28
CA GLY A 26 -37.25 -14.38 30.24
C GLY A 26 -36.00 -14.80 31.01
N GLY A 27 -35.78 -14.64 32.24
CA GLY A 27 -36.61 -14.73 33.44
C GLY A 27 -36.41 -16.09 34.09
N GLY A 28 -35.82 -16.17 35.28
CA GLY A 28 -35.78 -17.40 36.07
C GLY A 28 -34.63 -17.45 37.09
N ASP A 29 -34.98 -17.19 38.21
CA ASP A 29 -34.71 -17.21 39.63
C ASP A 29 -33.89 -18.36 40.24
N SER A 30 -33.23 -18.01 41.38
CA SER A 30 -32.98 -18.77 42.62
C SER A 30 -31.87 -19.84 42.58
N SER A 31 -30.92 -19.83 43.47
CA SER A 31 -30.86 -19.72 44.92
C SER A 31 -29.43 -19.81 45.44
N SER A 32 -29.25 -19.19 46.57
CA SER A 32 -28.10 -19.15 47.46
C SER A 32 -27.49 -20.48 47.86
N ASP A 33 -26.14 -20.46 48.05
CA ASP A 33 -25.55 -21.03 49.27
C ASP A 33 -24.19 -20.40 49.58
N ASP A 34 -24.07 -19.91 50.79
CA ASP A 34 -22.89 -19.38 51.49
C ASP A 34 -21.82 -20.43 51.69
N ILE A 35 -20.54 -20.11 51.44
CA ILE A 35 -19.43 -20.67 52.20
C ILE A 35 -18.37 -19.57 52.48
N LYS A 36 -18.24 -19.23 53.76
CA LYS A 36 -17.14 -18.48 54.38
C LYS A 36 -15.81 -19.25 54.25
N GLY A 37 -14.77 -18.52 53.90
CA GLY A 37 -13.40 -19.01 54.02
C GLY A 37 -12.39 -17.87 53.83
N ALA A 38 -11.93 -17.29 54.95
CA ALA A 38 -10.88 -16.28 54.97
C ALA A 38 -9.52 -16.87 54.56
N GLY A 39 -8.77 -16.11 53.74
CA GLY A 39 -7.38 -16.42 53.45
C GLY A 39 -6.70 -15.25 52.76
N ASN A 40 -6.00 -14.47 53.57
CA ASN A 40 -5.15 -13.34 53.18
C ASN A 40 -3.95 -13.84 52.34
N SER A 41 -3.69 -13.29 51.15
CA SER A 41 -2.36 -13.27 50.55
C SER A 41 -2.27 -12.28 49.40
N SER A 42 -1.46 -11.28 49.60
CA SER A 42 -0.55 -10.57 48.73
C SER A 42 -0.88 -10.42 47.24
N GLY A 43 -0.92 -9.15 46.87
CA GLY A 43 -0.96 -8.70 45.49
C GLY A 43 0.08 -9.34 44.57
N SER A 44 -0.42 -9.81 43.45
CA SER A 44 0.41 -10.11 42.26
C SER A 44 0.10 -9.05 41.21
N PRO A 45 1.09 -8.46 40.58
CA PRO A 45 0.84 -7.46 39.56
C PRO A 45 0.12 -8.09 38.39
N SER A 46 -0.97 -7.47 37.97
CA SER A 46 -1.69 -7.79 36.75
C SER A 46 -0.71 -7.89 35.59
N ALA A 47 -0.50 -9.09 35.08
CA ALA A 47 0.25 -9.31 33.87
C ALA A 47 -0.49 -8.55 32.76
N SER A 48 0.14 -7.47 32.32
CA SER A 48 -0.23 -6.78 31.08
C SER A 48 -0.29 -7.85 29.99
N ALA A 49 -1.45 -8.06 29.40
CA ALA A 49 -1.62 -8.95 28.28
C ALA A 49 -0.68 -8.48 27.16
N SER A 50 0.40 -9.20 26.97
CA SER A 50 1.24 -9.07 25.77
C SER A 50 0.33 -9.22 24.56
N PRO A 51 0.40 -8.33 23.57
CA PRO A 51 -0.38 -8.51 22.35
C PRO A 51 -0.02 -9.88 21.79
N SER A 52 -1.04 -10.72 21.60
CA SER A 52 -0.94 -12.01 20.93
C SER A 52 -0.03 -11.87 19.72
N ALA A 53 1.07 -12.63 19.67
CA ALA A 53 1.91 -12.75 18.51
C ALA A 53 1.05 -13.32 17.37
N GLY A 54 0.44 -12.42 16.59
CA GLY A 54 -0.12 -12.76 15.30
C GLY A 54 1.01 -13.39 14.50
N SER A 55 0.77 -14.54 13.87
CA SER A 55 1.74 -15.23 13.03
C SER A 55 2.41 -14.22 12.11
N GLU A 56 3.72 -14.09 12.24
CA GLU A 56 4.51 -13.10 11.50
C GLU A 56 4.31 -13.34 10.00
N VAL A 57 3.72 -12.38 9.30
CA VAL A 57 3.44 -12.51 7.87
C VAL A 57 4.75 -12.64 7.12
N LYS A 58 4.94 -13.76 6.43
CA LYS A 58 6.13 -13.98 5.61
C LYS A 58 6.11 -13.06 4.41
N ARG A 59 6.90 -11.99 4.47
CA ARG A 59 7.09 -11.05 3.36
C ARG A 59 8.02 -11.63 2.31
N PRO A 60 7.80 -11.34 1.01
CA PRO A 60 8.71 -11.74 -0.05
C PRO A 60 10.09 -11.09 0.14
N VAL A 61 11.13 -11.75 -0.36
CA VAL A 61 12.51 -11.25 -0.33
C VAL A 61 12.85 -10.69 -1.71
N ILE A 62 12.76 -9.37 -1.84
CA ILE A 62 13.00 -8.65 -3.08
C ILE A 62 14.51 -8.51 -3.35
N LYS A 63 14.96 -8.95 -4.54
CA LYS A 63 16.37 -8.91 -4.94
C LYS A 63 16.55 -8.06 -6.19
N LEU A 64 17.27 -6.98 -6.07
CA LEU A 64 17.67 -6.15 -7.20
C LEU A 64 19.13 -6.45 -7.57
N PRO A 65 19.46 -6.56 -8.86
CA PRO A 65 20.84 -6.75 -9.30
C PRO A 65 21.69 -5.51 -9.05
N SER A 66 23.01 -5.66 -8.96
CA SER A 66 23.94 -4.55 -8.77
C SER A 66 23.92 -3.49 -9.89
N SER A 67 23.39 -3.86 -11.06
CA SER A 67 23.22 -2.94 -12.19
C SER A 67 22.11 -1.90 -11.98
N PHE A 68 21.22 -2.08 -11.00
CA PHE A 68 20.19 -1.12 -10.63
C PHE A 68 20.11 -0.98 -9.12
N GLN A 69 20.28 0.25 -8.63
CA GLN A 69 20.33 0.57 -7.21
C GLN A 69 19.22 1.55 -6.84
N LEU A 70 18.36 1.14 -5.92
CA LEU A 70 17.45 2.04 -5.20
C LEU A 70 18.12 2.46 -3.88
N THR A 71 18.24 3.76 -3.68
CA THR A 71 18.72 4.33 -2.40
C THR A 71 17.58 5.09 -1.74
N PHE A 72 17.36 4.86 -0.46
CA PHE A 72 16.26 5.46 0.30
C PHE A 72 16.82 6.41 1.34
N GLU A 73 16.46 7.69 1.24
CA GLU A 73 16.93 8.76 2.11
C GLU A 73 15.81 9.17 3.08
N ASN A 74 16.13 9.23 4.37
CA ASN A 74 15.22 9.64 5.44
C ASN A 74 13.92 8.79 5.54
N TRP A 75 13.97 7.51 5.16
CA TRP A 75 12.83 6.59 5.24
C TRP A 75 12.63 6.05 6.65
N THR A 76 12.50 6.96 7.61
CA THR A 76 12.33 6.65 9.03
C THR A 76 11.27 7.55 9.66
N SER A 77 10.50 7.00 10.60
CA SER A 77 9.56 7.71 11.46
C SER A 77 9.63 7.17 12.88
N SER A 78 9.39 8.03 13.87
CA SER A 78 9.24 7.65 15.27
C SER A 78 7.84 7.08 15.57
N ASP A 79 6.82 7.34 14.74
CA ASP A 79 5.51 6.67 14.85
C ASP A 79 5.63 5.27 14.23
N PRO A 80 5.36 4.20 14.98
CA PRO A 80 5.50 2.83 14.51
C PRO A 80 4.54 2.49 13.36
N VAL A 81 3.40 3.17 13.24
CA VAL A 81 2.45 2.95 12.15
C VAL A 81 2.95 3.59 10.86
N GLU A 82 3.47 4.83 10.95
CA GLU A 82 4.12 5.48 9.79
C GLU A 82 5.36 4.69 9.34
N GLN A 83 6.17 4.20 10.30
CA GLN A 83 7.32 3.37 9.96
C GLN A 83 6.91 2.08 9.23
N ALA A 84 5.78 1.47 9.60
CA ALA A 84 5.26 0.30 8.89
C ALA A 84 4.81 0.65 7.46
N VAL A 85 4.17 1.82 7.25
CA VAL A 85 3.84 2.34 5.90
C VAL A 85 5.10 2.55 5.07
N LEU A 86 6.14 3.16 5.65
CA LEU A 86 7.41 3.38 4.97
C LEU A 86 8.09 2.05 4.58
N ASN A 87 8.11 1.07 5.49
CA ASN A 87 8.72 -0.22 5.24
C ASN A 87 8.02 -0.97 4.10
N ASP A 88 6.69 -1.11 4.15
CA ASP A 88 5.94 -1.82 3.12
C ASP A 88 5.94 -1.02 1.79
N GLY A 89 5.88 0.31 1.82
CA GLY A 89 6.00 1.18 0.65
C GLY A 89 7.37 1.07 -0.05
N LYS A 90 8.44 0.95 0.74
CA LYS A 90 9.78 0.69 0.23
C LYS A 90 9.85 -0.65 -0.52
N GLU A 91 9.35 -1.72 0.08
CA GLU A 91 9.38 -3.04 -0.54
C GLU A 91 8.41 -3.13 -1.74
N GLN A 92 7.27 -2.42 -1.70
CA GLN A 92 6.35 -2.27 -2.82
C GLN A 92 7.06 -1.65 -4.06
N LEU A 93 7.85 -0.59 -3.86
CA LEU A 93 8.63 0.03 -4.93
C LEU A 93 9.72 -0.90 -5.45
N ARG A 94 10.45 -1.59 -4.55
CA ARG A 94 11.48 -2.58 -4.90
C ARG A 94 10.90 -3.72 -5.74
N ALA A 95 9.75 -4.29 -5.33
CA ALA A 95 9.07 -5.35 -6.06
C ALA A 95 8.62 -4.90 -7.47
N GLY A 96 8.22 -3.64 -7.62
CA GLY A 96 7.89 -3.10 -8.94
C GLY A 96 9.09 -3.05 -9.89
N TYR A 97 10.25 -2.62 -9.40
CA TYR A 97 11.47 -2.62 -10.23
C TYR A 97 12.05 -4.01 -10.45
N GLU A 98 11.95 -4.92 -9.48
CA GLU A 98 12.27 -6.33 -9.67
C GLU A 98 11.44 -6.93 -10.80
N ALA A 99 10.12 -6.73 -10.80
CA ALA A 99 9.22 -7.18 -11.85
C ALA A 99 9.59 -6.65 -13.25
N ILE A 100 9.98 -5.38 -13.36
CA ILE A 100 10.50 -4.82 -14.61
C ILE A 100 11.80 -5.54 -14.99
N ILE A 101 12.73 -5.72 -14.06
CA ILE A 101 14.05 -6.30 -14.32
C ILE A 101 13.94 -7.77 -14.71
N GLU A 102 13.06 -8.52 -14.10
CA GLU A 102 12.80 -9.93 -14.38
C GLU A 102 11.88 -10.16 -15.59
N ASN A 103 11.31 -9.07 -16.14
CA ASN A 103 10.35 -9.11 -17.23
C ASN A 103 9.06 -9.88 -16.86
N ASP A 104 8.62 -9.72 -15.63
CA ASP A 104 7.44 -10.41 -15.07
C ASP A 104 6.34 -9.41 -14.65
N PRO A 105 5.43 -9.01 -15.55
CA PRO A 105 4.31 -8.13 -15.20
C PRO A 105 3.27 -8.81 -14.28
N GLU A 106 3.34 -10.12 -14.09
CA GLU A 106 2.46 -10.90 -13.20
C GLU A 106 3.13 -11.22 -11.85
N SER A 107 4.19 -10.48 -11.48
CA SER A 107 5.00 -10.71 -10.28
C SER A 107 4.15 -10.90 -9.02
N LYS A 108 4.34 -12.02 -8.35
CA LYS A 108 3.69 -12.34 -7.08
C LYS A 108 4.21 -11.46 -5.94
N ASP A 109 5.48 -11.08 -6.00
CA ASP A 109 6.11 -10.22 -5.01
C ASP A 109 5.52 -8.82 -5.07
N ARG A 110 5.27 -8.30 -6.27
CA ARG A 110 4.53 -7.07 -6.46
C ARG A 110 3.08 -7.19 -6.00
N ALA A 111 2.38 -8.27 -6.36
CA ALA A 111 1.00 -8.53 -5.96
C ALA A 111 0.81 -8.62 -4.44
N PHE A 112 1.85 -9.03 -3.70
CA PHE A 112 1.81 -9.06 -2.24
C PHE A 112 1.65 -7.65 -1.63
N TYR A 113 2.28 -6.63 -2.21
CA TYR A 113 2.24 -5.25 -1.75
C TYR A 113 1.19 -4.38 -2.44
N ASP A 114 0.36 -4.94 -3.28
CA ASP A 114 -0.74 -4.22 -3.93
C ASP A 114 -2.10 -4.85 -3.57
N THR A 115 -3.14 -4.03 -3.48
CA THR A 115 -4.51 -4.54 -3.54
C THR A 115 -4.80 -5.02 -4.96
N LYS A 116 -5.91 -5.73 -5.17
CA LYS A 116 -6.31 -6.18 -6.52
C LYS A 116 -6.32 -5.04 -7.55
N ASN A 117 -6.88 -3.88 -7.19
CA ASN A 117 -6.92 -2.70 -8.08
C ASN A 117 -5.54 -2.06 -8.24
N GLY A 118 -4.77 -1.95 -7.16
CA GLY A 118 -3.39 -1.46 -7.20
C GLY A 118 -2.52 -2.31 -8.11
N PHE A 119 -2.69 -3.64 -8.06
CA PHE A 119 -1.94 -4.56 -8.90
C PHE A 119 -2.24 -4.38 -10.39
N LEU A 120 -3.49 -4.20 -10.78
CA LEU A 120 -3.85 -3.90 -12.18
C LEU A 120 -3.16 -2.63 -12.69
N GLN A 121 -3.09 -1.58 -11.86
CA GLN A 121 -2.38 -0.35 -12.21
C GLN A 121 -0.87 -0.59 -12.30
N SER A 122 -0.30 -1.34 -11.36
CA SER A 122 1.12 -1.70 -11.37
C SER A 122 1.50 -2.53 -12.58
N GLN A 123 0.69 -3.49 -12.99
CA GLN A 123 0.89 -4.27 -14.20
C GLN A 123 0.98 -3.37 -15.43
N GLN A 124 0.07 -2.39 -15.57
CA GLN A 124 0.10 -1.45 -16.68
C GLN A 124 1.42 -0.67 -16.72
N TRP A 125 1.88 -0.18 -15.56
CA TRP A 125 3.16 0.50 -15.46
C TRP A 125 4.33 -0.42 -15.83
N ILE A 126 4.39 -1.65 -15.31
CA ILE A 126 5.44 -2.62 -15.61
C ILE A 126 5.44 -2.96 -17.12
N ARG A 127 4.26 -3.13 -17.73
CA ARG A 127 4.10 -3.39 -19.17
C ARG A 127 4.62 -2.26 -20.06
N THR A 128 4.67 -1.00 -19.57
CA THR A 128 5.28 0.10 -20.33
C THR A 128 6.77 -0.16 -20.64
N TYR A 129 7.43 -1.00 -19.84
CA TYR A 129 8.81 -1.46 -20.02
C TYR A 129 8.87 -2.82 -20.72
N THR A 130 8.17 -3.82 -20.18
CA THR A 130 8.31 -5.21 -20.62
C THR A 130 7.84 -5.42 -22.06
N ASP A 131 6.75 -4.81 -22.49
CA ASP A 131 6.24 -4.91 -23.87
C ASP A 131 7.19 -4.29 -24.90
N LYS A 132 8.05 -3.37 -24.46
CA LYS A 132 9.10 -2.75 -25.29
C LYS A 132 10.47 -3.43 -25.15
N ASN A 133 10.54 -4.56 -24.45
CA ASN A 133 11.79 -5.26 -24.11
C ASN A 133 12.78 -4.36 -23.35
N LEU A 134 12.30 -3.46 -22.49
CA LEU A 134 13.15 -2.58 -21.70
C LEU A 134 13.37 -3.15 -20.29
N THR A 135 14.54 -2.89 -19.76
CA THR A 135 14.88 -3.03 -18.33
C THR A 135 15.42 -1.71 -17.80
N VAL A 136 15.60 -1.62 -16.51
CA VAL A 136 16.16 -0.44 -15.85
C VAL A 136 17.57 -0.71 -15.36
N ILE A 137 18.43 0.29 -15.41
CA ILE A 137 19.82 0.27 -14.93
C ILE A 137 20.17 1.61 -14.28
N GLY A 138 21.26 1.63 -13.50
CA GLY A 138 21.80 2.84 -12.89
C GLY A 138 21.38 3.02 -11.45
N LYS A 139 21.21 4.27 -11.01
CA LYS A 139 20.87 4.63 -9.62
C LYS A 139 19.60 5.47 -9.60
N LEU A 140 18.73 5.16 -8.68
CA LEU A 140 17.49 5.89 -8.44
C LEU A 140 17.39 6.25 -6.94
N PRO A 141 17.82 7.45 -6.55
CA PRO A 141 17.53 7.99 -5.23
C PRO A 141 16.02 8.16 -5.02
N VAL A 142 15.56 7.81 -3.84
CA VAL A 142 14.17 7.95 -3.37
C VAL A 142 14.24 8.72 -2.06
N PHE A 143 13.64 9.91 -2.03
CA PHE A 143 13.83 10.87 -0.95
C PHE A 143 12.54 11.60 -0.59
N ASP A 144 12.57 12.40 0.47
CA ASP A 144 11.46 13.20 1.00
C ASP A 144 10.16 12.39 1.21
N PRO A 145 10.21 11.24 1.90
CA PRO A 145 9.00 10.49 2.18
C PRO A 145 8.11 11.26 3.16
N LYS A 146 6.81 11.30 2.87
CA LYS A 146 5.78 11.86 3.76
C LYS A 146 4.64 10.87 3.88
N VAL A 147 4.25 10.57 5.11
CA VAL A 147 3.11 9.72 5.44
C VAL A 147 2.01 10.56 6.06
N ILE A 148 0.79 10.39 5.59
CA ILE A 148 -0.41 10.96 6.18
C ILE A 148 -1.36 9.79 6.49
N LEU A 149 -1.59 9.53 7.77
CA LEU A 149 -2.48 8.47 8.23
C LEU A 149 -3.93 8.94 8.27
N SER A 150 -4.88 8.04 7.99
CA SER A 150 -6.29 8.24 8.33
C SER A 150 -6.48 8.22 9.86
N LYS A 151 -7.60 8.76 10.33
CA LYS A 151 -7.90 8.85 11.79
C LYS A 151 -7.92 7.47 12.46
N ASP A 152 -8.39 6.45 11.77
CA ASP A 152 -8.47 5.06 12.22
C ASP A 152 -7.18 4.26 11.98
N LYS A 153 -6.17 4.89 11.38
CA LYS A 153 -4.88 4.27 11.01
C LYS A 153 -5.02 2.99 10.15
N ALA A 154 -6.10 2.89 9.37
CA ALA A 154 -6.35 1.79 8.44
C ALA A 154 -5.97 2.14 6.98
N ALA A 155 -5.85 3.42 6.67
CA ALA A 155 -5.41 3.94 5.39
C ALA A 155 -4.29 4.98 5.56
N ALA A 156 -3.49 5.15 4.51
CA ALA A 156 -2.42 6.14 4.48
C ALA A 156 -2.25 6.72 3.07
N SER A 157 -1.72 7.93 3.00
CA SER A 157 -1.10 8.49 1.81
C SER A 157 0.40 8.52 2.04
N LEU A 158 1.16 7.81 1.20
CA LEU A 158 2.62 7.88 1.14
C LEU A 158 3.01 8.70 -0.08
N SER A 159 3.74 9.79 0.11
CA SER A 159 4.37 10.51 -1.00
C SER A 159 5.88 10.51 -0.85
N TYR A 160 6.58 10.53 -1.97
CA TYR A 160 8.04 10.61 -2.04
C TYR A 160 8.47 11.10 -3.42
N CYS A 161 9.72 11.53 -3.50
CA CYS A 161 10.37 11.92 -4.74
C CYS A 161 11.41 10.91 -5.18
N THR A 162 11.63 10.82 -6.49
CA THR A 162 12.76 10.09 -7.09
C THR A 162 13.57 11.05 -7.95
N ASP A 163 14.89 10.82 -8.04
CA ASP A 163 15.76 11.49 -9.01
C ASP A 163 16.19 10.48 -10.09
N GLU A 164 15.65 10.63 -11.29
CA GLU A 164 15.93 9.77 -12.44
C GLU A 164 17.17 10.19 -13.24
N SER A 165 17.93 11.20 -12.81
CA SER A 165 19.09 11.72 -13.56
C SER A 165 20.19 10.67 -13.81
N LYS A 166 20.30 9.67 -12.92
CA LYS A 166 21.30 8.58 -13.01
C LYS A 166 20.66 7.21 -13.27
N ALA A 167 19.36 7.17 -13.58
CA ALA A 167 18.66 5.99 -14.02
C ALA A 167 18.48 6.01 -15.55
N SER A 168 18.49 4.84 -16.17
CA SER A 168 18.30 4.70 -17.60
C SER A 168 17.52 3.42 -17.89
N THR A 169 16.88 3.38 -19.06
CA THR A 169 16.35 2.16 -19.62
C THR A 169 17.38 1.52 -20.55
N ARG A 170 17.41 0.19 -20.60
CA ARG A 170 18.22 -0.58 -21.54
C ARG A 170 17.33 -1.55 -22.29
N ASN A 171 17.41 -1.56 -23.61
CA ASN A 171 16.73 -2.55 -24.42
C ASN A 171 17.43 -3.92 -24.27
N ARG A 172 16.67 -4.96 -23.90
CA ARG A 172 17.19 -6.30 -23.61
C ARG A 172 17.76 -7.00 -24.85
N LYS A 173 17.21 -6.69 -26.05
CA LYS A 173 17.62 -7.33 -27.31
C LYS A 173 18.79 -6.61 -27.96
N THR A 174 18.77 -5.27 -27.99
CA THR A 174 19.77 -4.47 -28.71
C THR A 174 20.89 -3.97 -27.82
N GLY A 175 20.68 -3.95 -26.49
CA GLY A 175 21.61 -3.33 -25.54
C GLY A 175 21.56 -1.80 -25.53
N GLU A 176 20.75 -1.16 -26.37
CA GLU A 176 20.61 0.30 -26.44
C GLU A 176 20.19 0.88 -25.09
N VAL A 177 20.90 1.92 -24.63
CA VAL A 177 20.64 2.61 -23.38
C VAL A 177 20.06 3.99 -23.65
N LYS A 178 18.96 4.33 -22.95
CA LYS A 178 18.31 5.64 -23.03
C LYS A 178 18.08 6.19 -21.62
N GLY A 179 18.64 7.35 -21.35
CA GLY A 179 18.35 8.16 -20.17
C GLY A 179 17.14 9.07 -20.39
N ASN A 180 16.92 9.99 -19.46
CA ASN A 180 15.90 11.03 -19.63
C ASN A 180 16.23 11.93 -20.83
N PRO A 181 15.22 12.37 -21.61
CA PRO A 181 15.42 13.35 -22.67
C PRO A 181 16.03 14.64 -22.12
N ALA A 182 16.88 15.30 -22.91
CA ALA A 182 17.47 16.59 -22.54
C ALA A 182 16.36 17.63 -22.23
N GLY A 183 16.55 18.40 -21.16
CA GLY A 183 15.58 19.41 -20.71
C GLY A 183 14.36 18.85 -19.96
N THR A 184 14.30 17.53 -19.73
CA THR A 184 13.27 16.93 -18.90
C THR A 184 13.70 17.02 -17.44
N ASP A 185 12.81 17.48 -16.55
CA ASP A 185 13.05 17.48 -15.11
C ASP A 185 13.26 16.02 -14.66
N PRO A 186 14.38 15.68 -14.01
CA PRO A 186 14.64 14.31 -13.59
C PRO A 186 13.85 13.91 -12.36
N GLU A 187 13.32 14.86 -11.59
CA GLU A 187 12.59 14.58 -10.38
C GLU A 187 11.13 14.24 -10.64
N VAL A 188 10.66 13.20 -9.98
CA VAL A 188 9.27 12.74 -10.10
C VAL A 188 8.68 12.55 -8.70
N LEU A 189 7.61 13.28 -8.42
CA LEU A 189 6.78 13.07 -7.23
C LEU A 189 5.88 11.87 -7.46
N TYR A 190 5.86 10.96 -6.49
CA TYR A 190 4.90 9.86 -6.39
C TYR A 190 3.97 10.07 -5.21
N VAL A 191 2.70 9.75 -5.38
CA VAL A 191 1.70 9.71 -4.30
C VAL A 191 0.95 8.40 -4.39
N ILE A 192 1.09 7.60 -3.34
CA ILE A 192 0.52 6.26 -3.22
C ILE A 192 -0.58 6.28 -2.16
N SER A 193 -1.79 5.91 -2.52
CA SER A 193 -2.83 5.60 -1.53
C SER A 193 -2.62 4.16 -1.05
N MET A 194 -2.53 3.96 0.25
CA MET A 194 -2.27 2.66 0.86
C MET A 194 -3.39 2.27 1.82
N GLY A 195 -3.70 0.99 1.88
CA GLY A 195 -4.63 0.39 2.83
C GLY A 195 -3.96 -0.75 3.59
N LYS A 196 -4.27 -0.87 4.89
CA LYS A 196 -3.76 -1.96 5.71
C LYS A 196 -4.68 -3.17 5.60
N ASN A 197 -4.14 -4.32 5.18
CA ASN A 197 -4.93 -5.55 5.10
C ASN A 197 -5.08 -6.24 6.47
N ALA A 198 -5.89 -7.30 6.54
CA ALA A 198 -6.15 -8.04 7.77
C ALA A 198 -4.90 -8.69 8.39
N GLN A 199 -3.84 -8.86 7.60
CA GLN A 199 -2.56 -9.42 8.04
C GLN A 199 -1.58 -8.34 8.51
N GLY A 200 -1.98 -7.06 8.49
CA GLY A 200 -1.14 -5.94 8.92
C GLY A 200 -0.17 -5.42 7.85
N VAL A 201 -0.26 -5.89 6.61
CA VAL A 201 0.55 -5.40 5.49
C VAL A 201 -0.10 -4.17 4.87
N TRP A 202 0.68 -3.13 4.62
CA TRP A 202 0.25 -1.96 3.87
C TRP A 202 0.38 -2.22 2.38
N GLN A 203 -0.76 -2.17 1.69
CA GLN A 203 -0.87 -2.45 0.26
C GLN A 203 -1.25 -1.20 -0.51
N ALA A 204 -0.62 -0.98 -1.67
CA ALA A 204 -1.00 0.11 -2.55
C ALA A 204 -2.38 -0.16 -3.17
N VAL A 205 -3.25 0.83 -3.03
CA VAL A 205 -4.60 0.86 -3.62
C VAL A 205 -4.56 1.55 -4.98
N SER A 206 -3.79 2.64 -5.07
CA SER A 206 -3.57 3.41 -6.29
C SER A 206 -2.28 4.21 -6.18
N ALA A 207 -1.71 4.55 -7.31
CA ALA A 207 -0.54 5.40 -7.41
C ALA A 207 -0.73 6.46 -8.49
N ARG A 208 -0.17 7.65 -8.27
CA ARG A 208 -0.03 8.69 -9.28
C ARG A 208 1.37 9.28 -9.22
N SER A 209 1.84 9.81 -10.33
CA SER A 209 3.13 10.48 -10.39
C SER A 209 3.03 11.79 -11.15
N GLU A 210 3.89 12.72 -10.80
CA GLU A 210 4.00 14.04 -11.44
C GLU A 210 5.48 14.41 -11.59
N ARG A 211 5.92 14.56 -12.84
CA ARG A 211 7.29 14.96 -13.13
C ARG A 211 7.46 16.46 -12.83
N GLY A 212 8.53 16.80 -12.11
CA GLY A 212 8.76 18.15 -11.61
C GLY A 212 7.86 18.57 -10.46
N GLY A 213 7.08 17.63 -9.88
CA GLY A 213 6.19 17.90 -8.74
C GLY A 213 6.88 17.87 -7.37
N CYS A 214 8.19 17.62 -7.31
CA CYS A 214 8.97 17.68 -6.09
C CYS A 214 9.15 19.14 -5.64
N ALA A 215 9.09 19.39 -4.33
CA ALA A 215 9.36 20.73 -3.78
C ALA A 215 10.84 21.09 -4.02
N LYS A 216 11.07 22.26 -4.58
CA LYS A 216 12.40 22.83 -4.77
C LYS A 216 12.78 23.70 -3.58
#